data_649d02d3a0793e47036a90afac10dcec
#
_entry.id   649d02d3a0793e47036a90afac10dcec
#
_cell.length_a   1.000
_cell.length_b   1.000
_cell.length_c   1.000
_cell.angle_alpha   90.00
_cell.angle_beta   90.00
_cell.angle_gamma   90.00
#
_symmetry.space_group_name_H-M   'P 1'
#
loop_
_entity.id
_entity.type
_entity.pdbx_description
1 polymer ?
#
loop_
_entity_poly.entity_id
_entity_poly.type
_entity_poly.pdbx_seq_one_letter_code
_entity_poly.pdbx_strand_id
1 'polypeptide(L)'
;MMMDERKFRILQAIIDDYILTAVPVGSRTISKKYDMGLSSATIRNEMSDLEELGYLDQPHVSAGRIPSAKAYRLYVDQLLQTGRIPSDSDAAVKGHFLGRMHQMEDVIDHAAQVLSSLTSYTAVVLPPTRKMPKIRTIQLVPVSDTSALVVIVTDMGIVRDQVVQVASDLDSDALYAISKTLTERLQGLTLHEAVAQMPQLMQGMHENERLLQGLGKALGQQDEMTHPHVAVGGTSNMLAYPEYSDMEKARSFLSLMETRDRLADIISQKGEMAFTVRIGPETGVPEMADCLSLIHISEPTRHAQIS
;
A
#
# COMPACT_ATOMS: atom_id res chain seq x y z
N MET A 1 -11.67 32.67 17.19
CA MET A 1 -11.93 31.85 18.37
C MET A 1 -10.80 30.86 18.49
N MET A 2 -10.19 30.64 19.66
CA MET A 2 -9.04 29.73 19.80
C MET A 2 -9.48 28.42 20.45
N MET A 3 -8.82 27.32 20.10
CA MET A 3 -8.93 26.03 20.78
C MET A 3 -8.33 26.17 22.18
N ASP A 4 -9.12 26.08 23.22
CA ASP A 4 -8.68 26.00 24.61
C ASP A 4 -8.74 24.56 25.15
N GLU A 5 -8.17 24.31 26.33
CA GLU A 5 -8.11 22.98 26.94
C GLU A 5 -9.48 22.38 27.17
N ARG A 6 -10.48 23.19 27.51
CA ARG A 6 -11.86 22.75 27.73
C ARG A 6 -12.50 22.29 26.43
N LYS A 7 -12.41 23.09 25.36
CA LYS A 7 -12.90 22.71 24.02
C LYS A 7 -12.25 21.42 23.54
N PHE A 8 -10.93 21.33 23.75
CA PHE A 8 -10.20 20.12 23.36
C PHE A 8 -10.69 18.87 24.11
N ARG A 9 -10.88 18.92 25.43
CA ARG A 9 -11.41 17.80 26.21
C ARG A 9 -12.82 17.39 25.77
N ILE A 10 -13.69 18.36 25.42
CA ILE A 10 -15.02 18.07 24.89
C ILE A 10 -14.91 17.42 23.50
N LEU A 11 -14.05 17.93 22.63
CA LEU A 11 -13.80 17.37 21.31
C LEU A 11 -13.30 15.92 21.40
N GLN A 12 -12.34 15.66 22.29
CA GLN A 12 -11.82 14.32 22.52
C GLN A 12 -12.93 13.35 22.99
N ALA A 13 -13.75 13.75 23.94
CA ALA A 13 -14.87 12.94 24.42
C ALA A 13 -15.90 12.65 23.31
N ILE A 14 -16.12 13.60 22.40
CA ILE A 14 -17.01 13.40 21.25
C ILE A 14 -16.40 12.40 20.27
N ILE A 15 -15.08 12.52 19.97
CA ILE A 15 -14.38 11.58 19.10
C ILE A 15 -14.40 10.17 19.69
N ASP A 16 -14.06 10.02 20.97
CA ASP A 16 -14.04 8.72 21.64
C ASP A 16 -15.42 8.05 21.63
N ASP A 17 -16.49 8.82 21.87
CA ASP A 17 -17.85 8.29 21.85
C ASP A 17 -18.30 7.92 20.42
N TYR A 18 -17.96 8.75 19.44
CA TYR A 18 -18.31 8.53 18.05
C TYR A 18 -17.59 7.32 17.46
N ILE A 19 -16.29 7.13 17.74
CA ILE A 19 -15.52 5.94 17.30
C ILE A 19 -16.18 4.65 17.79
N LEU A 20 -16.74 4.64 19.00
CA LEU A 20 -17.37 3.46 19.57
C LEU A 20 -18.78 3.19 19.03
N THR A 21 -19.51 4.23 18.62
CA THR A 21 -20.95 4.13 18.36
C THR A 21 -21.35 4.47 16.93
N ALA A 22 -20.52 5.25 16.20
CA ALA A 22 -20.83 5.92 14.94
C ALA A 22 -22.17 6.68 14.93
N VAL A 23 -22.66 7.06 16.12
CA VAL A 23 -23.91 7.82 16.28
C VAL A 23 -23.59 9.27 16.62
N PRO A 24 -24.25 10.27 16.00
CA PRO A 24 -24.05 11.67 16.34
C PRO A 24 -24.18 11.95 17.82
N VAL A 25 -23.17 12.57 18.41
CA VAL A 25 -23.02 12.72 19.87
C VAL A 25 -23.73 13.96 20.37
N GLY A 26 -24.60 13.80 21.35
CA GLY A 26 -25.36 14.89 21.98
C GLY A 26 -24.67 15.44 23.23
N SER A 27 -24.86 16.73 23.54
CA SER A 27 -24.32 17.36 24.77
C SER A 27 -24.75 16.67 26.07
N ARG A 28 -25.93 16.05 26.09
CA ARG A 28 -26.43 15.28 27.27
C ARG A 28 -25.64 13.96 27.43
N THR A 29 -25.26 13.33 26.37
CA THR A 29 -24.42 12.11 26.37
C THR A 29 -23.10 12.42 27.02
N ILE A 30 -22.40 13.46 26.53
CA ILE A 30 -21.11 13.91 27.07
C ILE A 30 -21.22 14.30 28.54
N SER A 31 -22.23 15.08 28.92
CA SER A 31 -22.44 15.51 30.32
C SER A 31 -22.67 14.35 31.28
N LYS A 32 -23.26 13.23 30.83
CA LYS A 32 -23.54 12.06 31.67
C LYS A 32 -22.39 11.05 31.70
N LYS A 33 -21.72 10.87 30.58
CA LYS A 33 -20.74 9.81 30.42
C LYS A 33 -19.32 10.23 30.86
N TYR A 34 -19.02 11.52 30.72
CA TYR A 34 -17.71 12.08 31.05
C TYR A 34 -17.87 13.09 32.20
N ASP A 35 -17.20 12.82 33.32
CA ASP A 35 -17.23 13.73 34.48
C ASP A 35 -16.36 14.96 34.24
N MET A 36 -16.91 15.92 33.51
CA MET A 36 -16.23 17.18 33.18
C MET A 36 -16.60 18.34 34.11
N GLY A 37 -17.54 18.12 35.04
CA GLY A 37 -18.06 19.20 35.90
C GLY A 37 -18.84 20.29 35.15
N LEU A 38 -19.30 19.99 33.90
CA LEU A 38 -19.97 20.96 33.05
C LEU A 38 -21.44 20.61 32.82
N SER A 39 -22.29 21.63 32.75
CA SER A 39 -23.70 21.44 32.39
C SER A 39 -23.84 21.07 30.91
N SER A 40 -24.90 20.31 30.55
CA SER A 40 -25.20 20.00 29.16
C SER A 40 -25.45 21.25 28.29
N ALA A 41 -25.86 22.36 28.89
CA ALA A 41 -26.01 23.64 28.18
C ALA A 41 -24.67 24.26 27.86
N THR A 42 -23.71 24.23 28.79
CA THR A 42 -22.33 24.68 28.56
C THR A 42 -21.69 23.86 27.49
N ILE A 43 -21.77 22.53 27.57
CA ILE A 43 -21.23 21.62 26.56
C ILE A 43 -21.83 21.91 25.18
N ARG A 44 -23.13 22.18 25.10
CA ARG A 44 -23.82 22.51 23.85
C ARG A 44 -23.23 23.78 23.19
N ASN A 45 -22.95 24.82 23.99
CA ASN A 45 -22.34 26.05 23.50
C ASN A 45 -20.92 25.77 22.96
N GLU A 46 -20.12 25.02 23.72
CA GLU A 46 -18.77 24.66 23.27
C GLU A 46 -18.79 23.80 21.99
N MET A 47 -19.81 22.90 21.86
CA MET A 47 -20.01 22.14 20.61
C MET A 47 -20.35 23.05 19.41
N SER A 48 -21.12 24.10 19.62
CA SER A 48 -21.42 25.09 18.59
C SER A 48 -20.19 25.87 18.17
N ASP A 49 -19.36 26.26 19.14
CA ASP A 49 -18.08 26.90 18.87
C ASP A 49 -17.13 25.98 18.07
N LEU A 50 -17.08 24.70 18.43
CA LEU A 50 -16.28 23.70 17.73
C LEU A 50 -16.77 23.46 16.29
N GLU A 51 -18.08 23.55 16.06
CA GLU A 51 -18.68 23.51 14.75
C GLU A 51 -18.28 24.75 13.91
N GLU A 52 -18.37 25.94 14.46
CA GLU A 52 -17.92 27.17 13.78
C GLU A 52 -16.41 27.14 13.45
N LEU A 53 -15.61 26.49 14.29
CA LEU A 53 -14.19 26.25 14.04
C LEU A 53 -13.91 25.14 13.02
N GLY A 54 -14.95 24.41 12.56
CA GLY A 54 -14.85 23.34 11.59
C GLY A 54 -14.31 22.01 12.15
N TYR A 55 -14.36 21.81 13.46
CA TYR A 55 -13.99 20.53 14.09
C TYR A 55 -15.16 19.57 14.23
N LEU A 56 -16.39 20.08 14.24
CA LEU A 56 -17.60 19.26 14.32
C LEU A 56 -18.53 19.61 13.17
N ASP A 57 -19.29 18.60 12.72
CA ASP A 57 -20.35 18.75 11.73
C ASP A 57 -21.69 18.34 12.33
N GLN A 58 -22.79 18.93 11.86
CA GLN A 58 -24.15 18.56 12.24
C GLN A 58 -24.86 17.91 11.04
N PRO A 59 -25.08 16.59 11.04
CA PRO A 59 -25.74 15.92 9.90
C PRO A 59 -27.16 16.42 9.63
N HIS A 60 -27.91 16.72 10.69
CA HIS A 60 -29.29 17.21 10.62
C HIS A 60 -29.57 18.17 11.77
N VAL A 61 -30.51 19.09 11.61
CA VAL A 61 -30.87 20.15 12.60
C VAL A 61 -31.15 19.63 13.99
N SER A 62 -31.69 18.43 14.14
CA SER A 62 -31.99 17.79 15.42
C SER A 62 -30.96 16.75 15.86
N ALA A 63 -29.94 16.49 15.07
CA ALA A 63 -28.90 15.52 15.37
C ALA A 63 -27.89 16.09 16.40
N GLY A 64 -27.12 15.19 17.02
CA GLY A 64 -25.90 15.54 17.72
C GLY A 64 -24.84 16.09 16.77
N ARG A 65 -23.59 16.00 17.16
CA ARG A 65 -22.44 16.40 16.35
C ARG A 65 -21.60 15.19 16.01
N ILE A 66 -20.96 15.22 14.85
CA ILE A 66 -19.98 14.24 14.39
C ILE A 66 -18.62 14.92 14.22
N PRO A 67 -17.51 14.22 14.48
CA PRO A 67 -16.17 14.76 14.25
C PRO A 67 -15.89 14.96 12.75
N SER A 68 -15.31 16.09 12.37
CA SER A 68 -14.81 16.33 11.02
C SER A 68 -13.43 15.68 10.80
N ALA A 69 -12.96 15.61 9.54
CA ALA A 69 -11.59 15.19 9.24
C ALA A 69 -10.53 16.05 9.96
N LYS A 70 -10.80 17.35 10.14
CA LYS A 70 -9.96 18.27 10.91
C LYS A 70 -9.87 17.89 12.38
N ALA A 71 -10.96 17.42 12.98
CA ALA A 71 -10.98 16.95 14.37
C ALA A 71 -10.11 15.69 14.54
N TYR A 72 -10.26 14.72 13.66
CA TYR A 72 -9.46 13.51 13.67
C TYR A 72 -7.97 13.82 13.47
N ARG A 73 -7.62 14.75 12.59
CA ARG A 73 -6.23 15.17 12.39
C ARG A 73 -5.63 15.73 13.69
N LEU A 74 -6.31 16.65 14.35
CA LEU A 74 -5.86 17.20 15.61
C LEU A 74 -5.70 16.14 16.71
N TYR A 75 -6.67 15.21 16.80
CA TYR A 75 -6.65 14.11 17.77
C TYR A 75 -5.46 13.16 17.54
N VAL A 76 -5.23 12.75 16.29
CA VAL A 76 -4.12 11.87 15.93
C VAL A 76 -2.77 12.55 16.17
N ASP A 77 -2.61 13.81 15.80
CA ASP A 77 -1.37 14.56 16.01
C ASP A 77 -0.99 14.65 17.50
N GLN A 78 -1.98 14.77 18.36
CA GLN A 78 -1.74 14.73 19.80
C GLN A 78 -1.40 13.34 20.34
N LEU A 79 -2.10 12.30 19.89
CA LEU A 79 -1.76 10.91 20.25
C LEU A 79 -0.32 10.57 19.89
N LEU A 80 0.13 11.01 18.71
CA LEU A 80 1.50 10.78 18.23
C LEU A 80 2.56 11.50 19.09
N GLN A 81 2.23 12.69 19.62
CA GLN A 81 3.13 13.43 20.53
C GLN A 81 3.26 12.76 21.90
N THR A 82 2.23 12.04 22.36
CA THR A 82 2.26 11.38 23.68
C THR A 82 3.07 10.09 23.71
N GLY A 83 3.45 9.52 22.56
CA GLY A 83 4.51 8.50 22.40
C GLY A 83 4.34 7.20 23.18
N ARG A 84 3.17 6.85 23.68
CA ARG A 84 2.94 5.62 24.43
C ARG A 84 2.35 4.52 23.56
N ILE A 85 3.24 3.77 22.90
CA ILE A 85 2.90 2.44 22.39
C ILE A 85 3.14 1.45 23.54
N PRO A 86 2.15 0.66 23.98
CA PRO A 86 2.36 -0.38 24.99
C PRO A 86 3.36 -1.40 24.47
N SER A 87 4.40 -1.73 25.27
CA SER A 87 5.47 -2.66 24.93
C SER A 87 5.05 -4.14 24.88
N ASP A 88 3.80 -4.46 25.25
CA ASP A 88 3.35 -5.85 25.34
C ASP A 88 3.01 -6.49 23.97
N SER A 89 2.99 -5.71 22.90
CA SER A 89 2.68 -6.21 21.54
C SER A 89 3.83 -6.97 20.88
N ASP A 90 5.09 -6.74 21.28
CA ASP A 90 6.27 -7.35 20.67
C ASP A 90 6.32 -8.89 20.79
N ALA A 91 5.89 -9.43 21.95
CA ALA A 91 5.90 -10.87 22.18
C ALA A 91 4.79 -11.58 21.39
N ALA A 92 3.63 -10.95 21.24
CA ALA A 92 2.50 -11.48 20.46
C ALA A 92 2.86 -11.54 18.98
N VAL A 93 3.49 -10.49 18.44
CA VAL A 93 3.91 -10.43 17.02
C VAL A 93 4.98 -11.49 16.74
N LYS A 94 6.01 -11.62 17.58
CA LYS A 94 7.10 -12.61 17.39
C LYS A 94 6.59 -14.05 17.37
N GLY A 95 5.57 -14.38 18.18
CA GLY A 95 4.98 -15.73 18.21
C GLY A 95 4.33 -16.15 16.89
N HIS A 96 3.81 -15.22 16.11
CA HIS A 96 3.15 -15.52 14.84
C HIS A 96 4.12 -15.80 13.68
N PHE A 97 5.39 -15.36 13.75
CA PHE A 97 6.39 -15.53 12.69
C PHE A 97 7.38 -16.68 12.90
N LEU A 98 7.10 -17.62 13.81
CA LEU A 98 8.00 -18.76 14.11
C LEU A 98 7.93 -19.91 13.08
N GLY A 99 7.08 -19.81 12.05
CA GLY A 99 6.98 -20.80 10.96
C GLY A 99 8.06 -20.63 9.88
N ARG A 100 8.49 -21.73 9.23
CA ARG A 100 9.36 -21.66 8.05
C ARG A 100 8.52 -21.18 6.85
N MET A 101 8.64 -19.91 6.51
CA MET A 101 8.08 -19.35 5.28
C MET A 101 9.11 -19.49 4.17
N HIS A 102 8.72 -20.05 3.02
CA HIS A 102 9.63 -20.41 1.95
C HIS A 102 9.67 -19.33 0.84
N GLN A 103 8.62 -18.52 0.74
CA GLN A 103 8.50 -17.45 -0.26
C GLN A 103 8.19 -16.11 0.40
N MET A 104 8.61 -15.02 -0.22
CA MET A 104 8.36 -13.66 0.29
C MET A 104 6.86 -13.33 0.32
N GLU A 105 6.11 -13.86 -0.63
CA GLU A 105 4.66 -13.68 -0.74
C GLU A 105 3.93 -14.27 0.46
N ASP A 106 4.32 -15.48 0.91
CA ASP A 106 3.76 -16.10 2.12
C ASP A 106 3.98 -15.21 3.35
N VAL A 107 5.16 -14.57 3.44
CA VAL A 107 5.48 -13.65 4.57
C VAL A 107 4.58 -12.42 4.54
N ILE A 108 4.32 -11.87 3.37
CA ILE A 108 3.52 -10.66 3.17
C ILE A 108 2.04 -10.96 3.47
N ASP A 109 1.51 -12.07 2.95
CA ASP A 109 0.13 -12.50 3.20
C ASP A 109 -0.09 -12.78 4.69
N HIS A 110 0.85 -13.47 5.32
CA HIS A 110 0.78 -13.76 6.75
C HIS A 110 0.87 -12.46 7.59
N ALA A 111 1.73 -11.53 7.21
CA ALA A 111 1.83 -10.23 7.89
C ALA A 111 0.52 -9.46 7.83
N ALA A 112 -0.17 -9.42 6.66
CA ALA A 112 -1.47 -8.79 6.54
C ALA A 112 -2.53 -9.43 7.45
N GLN A 113 -2.54 -10.77 7.53
CA GLN A 113 -3.45 -11.50 8.41
C GLN A 113 -3.18 -11.23 9.90
N VAL A 114 -1.91 -11.27 10.32
CA VAL A 114 -1.51 -11.00 11.71
C VAL A 114 -1.86 -9.57 12.11
N LEU A 115 -1.51 -8.59 11.29
CA LEU A 115 -1.86 -7.18 11.55
C LEU A 115 -3.37 -6.99 11.68
N SER A 116 -4.13 -7.59 10.79
CA SER A 116 -5.59 -7.53 10.83
C SER A 116 -6.18 -8.19 12.08
N SER A 117 -5.66 -9.35 12.48
CA SER A 117 -6.15 -10.07 13.66
C SER A 117 -5.84 -9.33 14.97
N LEU A 118 -4.68 -8.67 15.05
CA LEU A 118 -4.26 -7.91 16.24
C LEU A 118 -5.01 -6.57 16.37
N THR A 119 -5.32 -5.93 15.24
CA THR A 119 -5.90 -4.58 15.24
C THR A 119 -7.42 -4.59 15.06
N SER A 120 -8.00 -5.70 14.56
CA SER A 120 -9.39 -5.78 14.10
C SER A 120 -9.73 -4.81 12.97
N TYR A 121 -8.72 -4.30 12.25
CA TYR A 121 -8.87 -3.46 11.05
C TYR A 121 -8.52 -4.23 9.78
N THR A 122 -8.89 -3.68 8.63
CA THR A 122 -8.34 -4.14 7.35
C THR A 122 -6.89 -3.72 7.27
N ALA A 123 -6.00 -4.68 7.00
CA ALA A 123 -4.57 -4.46 6.85
C ALA A 123 -4.15 -4.71 5.40
N VAL A 124 -3.34 -3.81 4.86
CA VAL A 124 -2.75 -3.95 3.53
C VAL A 124 -1.23 -3.93 3.68
N VAL A 125 -0.57 -4.94 3.12
CA VAL A 125 0.89 -5.09 3.19
C VAL A 125 1.46 -5.17 1.78
N LEU A 126 2.50 -4.39 1.55
CA LEU A 126 3.30 -4.39 0.33
C LEU A 126 4.70 -4.89 0.62
N PRO A 127 5.34 -5.61 -0.29
CA PRO A 127 6.76 -5.88 -0.18
C PRO A 127 7.54 -4.55 -0.17
N PRO A 128 8.70 -4.51 0.50
CA PRO A 128 9.58 -3.35 0.39
C PRO A 128 9.86 -3.07 -1.07
N THR A 129 9.85 -1.79 -1.47
CA THR A 129 10.06 -1.36 -2.86
C THR A 129 11.40 -1.93 -3.32
N ARG A 130 11.38 -3.00 -4.09
CA ARG A 130 12.59 -3.59 -4.65
C ARG A 130 13.17 -2.59 -5.63
N LYS A 131 14.48 -2.41 -5.61
CA LYS A 131 15.20 -1.85 -6.75
C LYS A 131 14.72 -2.62 -7.99
N MET A 132 14.28 -1.92 -9.03
CA MET A 132 13.80 -2.58 -10.25
C MET A 132 14.82 -3.64 -10.68
N PRO A 133 14.41 -4.90 -10.94
CA PRO A 133 15.33 -5.97 -11.31
C PRO A 133 16.09 -5.58 -12.58
N LYS A 134 17.40 -5.71 -12.53
CA LYS A 134 18.29 -5.41 -13.65
C LYS A 134 18.69 -6.68 -14.37
N ILE A 135 18.75 -6.62 -15.67
CA ILE A 135 19.19 -7.74 -16.51
C ILE A 135 20.64 -8.10 -16.13
N ARG A 136 20.85 -9.35 -15.78
CA ARG A 136 22.17 -9.92 -15.52
C ARG A 136 22.72 -10.62 -16.75
N THR A 137 21.89 -11.41 -17.45
CA THR A 137 22.28 -12.12 -18.66
C THR A 137 21.06 -12.46 -19.50
N ILE A 138 21.28 -12.56 -20.81
CA ILE A 138 20.30 -13.04 -21.79
C ILE A 138 20.94 -14.21 -22.52
N GLN A 139 20.25 -15.33 -22.57
CA GLN A 139 20.70 -16.52 -23.28
C GLN A 139 19.70 -16.96 -24.34
N LEU A 140 20.19 -17.43 -25.46
CA LEU A 140 19.42 -18.04 -26.54
C LEU A 140 19.79 -19.51 -26.60
N VAL A 141 18.79 -20.37 -26.37
CA VAL A 141 18.98 -21.83 -26.41
C VAL A 141 18.26 -22.37 -27.66
N PRO A 142 18.93 -23.04 -28.59
CA PRO A 142 18.25 -23.61 -29.74
C PRO A 142 17.21 -24.65 -29.30
N VAL A 143 16.01 -24.57 -29.88
CA VAL A 143 14.90 -25.52 -29.64
C VAL A 143 14.59 -26.31 -30.89
N SER A 144 14.64 -25.66 -32.05
CA SER A 144 14.51 -26.28 -33.37
C SER A 144 15.26 -25.45 -34.40
N ASP A 145 15.28 -25.91 -35.66
CA ASP A 145 15.97 -25.20 -36.77
C ASP A 145 15.43 -23.79 -37.00
N THR A 146 14.24 -23.46 -36.52
CA THR A 146 13.59 -22.15 -36.73
C THR A 146 13.15 -21.48 -35.44
N SER A 147 13.50 -22.04 -34.27
CA SER A 147 13.09 -21.48 -32.98
C SER A 147 14.17 -21.60 -31.90
N ALA A 148 14.28 -20.60 -31.07
CA ALA A 148 15.16 -20.58 -29.92
C ALA A 148 14.35 -20.15 -28.66
N LEU A 149 14.77 -20.61 -27.49
CA LEU A 149 14.30 -20.14 -26.23
C LEU A 149 15.16 -18.96 -25.76
N VAL A 150 14.56 -17.79 -25.61
CA VAL A 150 15.18 -16.65 -24.93
C VAL A 150 15.04 -16.85 -23.45
N VAL A 151 16.13 -16.81 -22.70
CA VAL A 151 16.13 -16.84 -21.23
C VAL A 151 16.75 -15.55 -20.71
N ILE A 152 16.00 -14.75 -19.98
CA ILE A 152 16.44 -13.50 -19.37
C ILE A 152 16.57 -13.74 -17.87
N VAL A 153 17.76 -13.54 -17.32
CA VAL A 153 18.02 -13.67 -15.87
C VAL A 153 18.37 -12.29 -15.31
N THR A 154 17.71 -11.92 -14.21
CA THR A 154 17.99 -10.67 -13.53
C THR A 154 18.95 -10.85 -12.34
N ASP A 155 19.47 -9.75 -11.80
CA ASP A 155 20.33 -9.69 -10.62
C ASP A 155 19.61 -10.19 -9.33
N MET A 156 18.27 -10.20 -9.36
CA MET A 156 17.41 -10.70 -8.28
C MET A 156 17.04 -12.19 -8.44
N GLY A 157 17.59 -12.87 -9.47
CA GLY A 157 17.29 -14.28 -9.72
C GLY A 157 15.94 -14.52 -10.41
N ILE A 158 15.25 -13.47 -10.87
CA ILE A 158 14.03 -13.64 -11.69
C ILE A 158 14.48 -14.18 -13.06
N VAL A 159 13.83 -15.25 -13.49
CA VAL A 159 14.05 -15.87 -14.80
C VAL A 159 12.80 -15.66 -15.65
N ARG A 160 12.98 -15.12 -16.85
CA ARG A 160 11.93 -15.03 -17.88
C ARG A 160 12.36 -15.84 -19.08
N ASP A 161 11.42 -16.54 -19.65
CA ASP A 161 11.66 -17.34 -20.85
C ASP A 161 10.56 -17.11 -21.90
N GLN A 162 10.96 -17.16 -23.16
CA GLN A 162 10.05 -17.00 -24.31
C GLN A 162 10.62 -17.73 -25.52
N VAL A 163 9.78 -18.53 -26.17
CA VAL A 163 10.15 -19.12 -27.47
C VAL A 163 10.02 -18.05 -28.55
N VAL A 164 11.11 -17.84 -29.31
CA VAL A 164 11.17 -16.87 -30.39
C VAL A 164 11.49 -17.56 -31.70
N GLN A 165 11.06 -16.96 -32.81
CA GLN A 165 11.41 -17.43 -34.15
C GLN A 165 12.80 -16.90 -34.53
N VAL A 166 13.62 -17.78 -35.07
CA VAL A 166 14.95 -17.46 -35.58
C VAL A 166 15.06 -17.86 -37.04
N ALA A 167 16.01 -17.30 -37.76
CA ALA A 167 16.31 -17.71 -39.12
C ALA A 167 16.94 -19.13 -39.12
N SER A 168 16.61 -19.93 -40.11
CA SER A 168 17.04 -21.34 -40.21
C SER A 168 18.52 -21.57 -40.46
N ASP A 169 19.27 -20.49 -40.73
CA ASP A 169 20.70 -20.48 -40.94
C ASP A 169 21.52 -20.11 -39.69
N LEU A 170 20.83 -19.85 -38.56
CA LEU A 170 21.48 -19.56 -37.28
C LEU A 170 21.82 -20.86 -36.56
N ASP A 171 23.09 -21.21 -36.57
CA ASP A 171 23.61 -22.31 -35.78
C ASP A 171 23.80 -21.95 -34.29
N SER A 172 24.20 -22.91 -33.49
CA SER A 172 24.39 -22.71 -32.03
C SER A 172 25.46 -21.66 -31.72
N ASP A 173 26.49 -21.55 -32.53
CA ASP A 173 27.57 -20.58 -32.32
C ASP A 173 27.12 -19.16 -32.65
N ALA A 174 26.32 -18.99 -33.69
CA ALA A 174 25.68 -17.72 -34.02
C ALA A 174 24.70 -17.26 -32.92
N LEU A 175 23.85 -18.17 -32.40
CA LEU A 175 22.97 -17.87 -31.30
C LEU A 175 23.72 -17.50 -30.02
N TYR A 176 24.86 -18.14 -29.76
CA TYR A 176 25.71 -17.78 -28.61
C TYR A 176 26.34 -16.39 -28.82
N ALA A 177 26.83 -16.05 -29.99
CA ALA A 177 27.38 -14.73 -30.30
C ALA A 177 26.32 -13.62 -30.14
N ILE A 178 25.08 -13.86 -30.59
CA ILE A 178 23.95 -12.96 -30.41
C ILE A 178 23.62 -12.81 -28.91
N SER A 179 23.55 -13.91 -28.15
CA SER A 179 23.31 -13.90 -26.71
C SER A 179 24.31 -13.01 -25.95
N LYS A 180 25.60 -13.16 -26.32
CA LYS A 180 26.68 -12.35 -25.75
C LYS A 180 26.49 -10.87 -26.06
N THR A 181 26.21 -10.53 -27.31
CA THR A 181 26.00 -9.15 -27.76
C THR A 181 24.79 -8.52 -27.06
N LEU A 182 23.66 -9.26 -26.91
CA LEU A 182 22.46 -8.80 -26.21
C LEU A 182 22.74 -8.59 -24.71
N THR A 183 23.49 -9.52 -24.12
CA THR A 183 23.88 -9.38 -22.71
C THR A 183 24.73 -8.14 -22.50
N GLU A 184 25.79 -7.95 -23.30
CA GLU A 184 26.72 -6.80 -23.20
C GLU A 184 25.97 -5.45 -23.34
N ARG A 185 24.96 -5.39 -24.20
CA ARG A 185 24.16 -4.15 -24.41
C ARG A 185 23.09 -3.88 -23.39
N LEU A 186 22.49 -4.92 -22.82
CA LEU A 186 21.32 -4.81 -21.96
C LEU A 186 21.62 -5.09 -20.48
N GLN A 187 22.79 -5.62 -20.15
CA GLN A 187 23.19 -5.88 -18.78
C GLN A 187 23.18 -4.60 -17.92
N GLY A 188 22.63 -4.69 -16.72
CA GLY A 188 22.54 -3.57 -15.79
C GLY A 188 21.36 -2.63 -16.04
N LEU A 189 20.64 -2.78 -17.15
CA LEU A 189 19.40 -2.07 -17.42
C LEU A 189 18.23 -2.77 -16.71
N THR A 190 17.23 -2.01 -16.32
CA THR A 190 15.92 -2.55 -15.93
C THR A 190 15.20 -3.09 -17.18
N LEU A 191 14.22 -3.97 -16.97
CA LEU A 191 13.42 -4.50 -18.09
C LEU A 191 12.75 -3.38 -18.91
N HIS A 192 12.27 -2.34 -18.22
CA HIS A 192 11.66 -1.17 -18.87
C HIS A 192 12.67 -0.37 -19.74
N GLU A 193 13.86 -0.11 -19.19
CA GLU A 193 14.94 0.56 -19.93
C GLU A 193 15.40 -0.29 -21.15
N ALA A 194 15.44 -1.62 -21.00
CA ALA A 194 15.76 -2.53 -22.08
C ALA A 194 14.72 -2.48 -23.22
N VAL A 195 13.43 -2.44 -22.89
CA VAL A 195 12.35 -2.23 -23.89
C VAL A 195 12.54 -0.91 -24.64
N ALA A 196 12.89 0.17 -23.94
CA ALA A 196 13.14 1.47 -24.56
C ALA A 196 14.34 1.46 -25.53
N GLN A 197 15.31 0.55 -25.33
CA GLN A 197 16.48 0.38 -26.23
C GLN A 197 16.21 -0.54 -27.43
N MET A 198 15.11 -1.29 -27.46
CA MET A 198 14.81 -2.21 -28.57
C MET A 198 14.84 -1.57 -29.95
N PRO A 199 14.33 -0.34 -30.21
CA PRO A 199 14.40 0.29 -31.52
C PRO A 199 15.86 0.48 -32.03
N GLN A 200 16.78 0.82 -31.12
CA GLN A 200 18.21 0.98 -31.48
C GLN A 200 18.88 -0.36 -31.77
N LEU A 201 18.52 -1.40 -31.00
CA LEU A 201 18.99 -2.77 -31.25
C LEU A 201 18.53 -3.29 -32.60
N MET A 202 17.26 -3.04 -32.97
CA MET A 202 16.70 -3.42 -34.27
C MET A 202 17.45 -2.75 -35.44
N GLN A 203 17.82 -1.47 -35.30
CA GLN A 203 18.59 -0.76 -36.31
C GLN A 203 20.03 -1.34 -36.53
N GLY A 204 20.63 -1.90 -35.48
CA GLY A 204 21.97 -2.46 -35.53
C GLY A 204 22.04 -3.95 -35.90
N MET A 205 20.92 -4.67 -35.91
CA MET A 205 20.86 -6.14 -36.08
C MET A 205 19.71 -6.54 -37.02
N HIS A 206 19.60 -5.94 -38.18
CA HIS A 206 18.50 -6.13 -39.14
C HIS A 206 18.30 -7.61 -39.56
N GLU A 207 19.33 -8.40 -39.62
CA GLU A 207 19.26 -9.81 -39.97
C GLU A 207 18.51 -10.67 -38.93
N ASN A 208 18.37 -10.14 -37.71
CA ASN A 208 17.74 -10.83 -36.56
C ASN A 208 16.42 -10.21 -36.11
N GLU A 209 15.68 -9.54 -37.01
CA GLU A 209 14.50 -8.78 -36.70
C GLU A 209 13.42 -9.61 -35.93
N ARG A 210 13.16 -10.85 -36.40
CA ARG A 210 12.15 -11.74 -35.76
C ARG A 210 12.54 -12.12 -34.35
N LEU A 211 13.83 -12.41 -34.13
CA LEU A 211 14.38 -12.71 -32.81
C LEU A 211 14.24 -11.49 -31.89
N LEU A 212 14.58 -10.29 -32.36
CA LEU A 212 14.48 -9.06 -31.58
C LEU A 212 13.02 -8.67 -31.27
N GLN A 213 12.11 -8.91 -32.22
CA GLN A 213 10.65 -8.75 -31.94
C GLN A 213 10.18 -9.69 -30.83
N GLY A 214 10.64 -10.95 -30.86
CA GLY A 214 10.34 -11.92 -29.80
C GLY A 214 10.97 -11.53 -28.45
N LEU A 215 12.22 -11.06 -28.45
CA LEU A 215 12.88 -10.53 -27.26
C LEU A 215 12.13 -9.30 -26.71
N GLY A 216 11.69 -8.38 -27.56
CA GLY A 216 10.92 -7.22 -27.18
C GLY A 216 9.60 -7.62 -26.50
N LYS A 217 8.94 -8.67 -27.00
CA LYS A 217 7.76 -9.25 -26.34
C LYS A 217 8.10 -9.84 -24.97
N ALA A 218 9.19 -10.62 -24.87
CA ALA A 218 9.63 -11.20 -23.61
C ALA A 218 10.01 -10.15 -22.56
N LEU A 219 10.62 -9.05 -22.98
CA LEU A 219 10.96 -7.91 -22.12
C LEU A 219 9.70 -7.11 -21.73
N GLY A 220 8.75 -6.95 -22.65
CA GLY A 220 7.54 -6.15 -22.50
C GLY A 220 6.35 -6.91 -21.90
N GLN A 221 6.46 -8.23 -21.71
CA GLN A 221 5.43 -8.95 -20.98
C GLN A 221 5.31 -8.33 -19.59
N GLN A 222 4.17 -7.70 -19.35
CA GLN A 222 3.78 -7.31 -18.02
C GLN A 222 3.52 -8.60 -17.25
N ASP A 223 4.56 -9.08 -16.57
CA ASP A 223 4.33 -10.10 -15.55
C ASP A 223 3.43 -9.49 -14.48
N GLU A 224 2.59 -10.34 -13.90
CA GLU A 224 1.97 -10.10 -12.59
C GLU A 224 3.02 -9.68 -11.53
N MET A 225 4.33 -9.94 -11.77
CA MET A 225 5.47 -9.50 -10.95
C MET A 225 5.88 -8.02 -11.16
N THR A 226 5.33 -7.31 -12.15
CA THR A 226 5.51 -5.84 -12.28
C THR A 226 4.62 -5.09 -11.30
N HIS A 227 3.54 -5.73 -10.85
CA HIS A 227 2.72 -5.24 -9.77
C HIS A 227 3.21 -5.84 -8.45
N PRO A 228 3.58 -5.04 -7.45
CA PRO A 228 4.00 -5.59 -6.17
C PRO A 228 2.86 -6.46 -5.62
N HIS A 229 3.19 -7.66 -5.14
CA HIS A 229 2.20 -8.49 -4.46
C HIS A 229 1.59 -7.71 -3.29
N VAL A 230 0.33 -7.35 -3.43
CA VAL A 230 -0.43 -6.62 -2.39
C VAL A 230 -1.22 -7.64 -1.59
N ALA A 231 -0.82 -7.86 -0.36
CA ALA A 231 -1.59 -8.70 0.56
C ALA A 231 -2.62 -7.86 1.30
N VAL A 232 -3.84 -8.37 1.37
CA VAL A 232 -4.95 -7.73 2.10
C VAL A 232 -5.48 -8.72 3.14
N GLY A 233 -5.47 -8.32 4.41
CA GLY A 233 -5.99 -9.10 5.52
C GLY A 233 -7.22 -8.43 6.14
N GLY A 234 -8.22 -9.23 6.56
CA GLY A 234 -9.35 -8.78 7.35
C GLY A 234 -10.30 -7.80 6.67
N THR A 235 -10.54 -7.94 5.39
CA THR A 235 -11.50 -7.08 4.66
C THR A 235 -12.90 -7.11 5.27
N SER A 236 -13.31 -8.22 5.88
CA SER A 236 -14.59 -8.35 6.57
C SER A 236 -14.66 -7.57 7.89
N ASN A 237 -13.53 -7.19 8.50
CA ASN A 237 -13.50 -6.46 9.76
C ASN A 237 -14.19 -5.10 9.65
N MET A 238 -14.13 -4.47 8.47
CA MET A 238 -14.82 -3.22 8.21
C MET A 238 -16.33 -3.31 8.47
N LEU A 239 -16.95 -4.47 8.23
CA LEU A 239 -18.39 -4.67 8.40
C LEU A 239 -18.82 -4.65 9.88
N ALA A 240 -17.87 -4.74 10.81
CA ALA A 240 -18.14 -4.57 12.24
C ALA A 240 -18.35 -3.10 12.65
N TYR A 241 -17.99 -2.17 11.77
CA TYR A 241 -18.09 -0.73 12.04
C TYR A 241 -19.39 -0.16 11.48
N PRO A 242 -20.15 0.62 12.28
CA PRO A 242 -21.47 1.13 11.90
C PRO A 242 -21.46 2.03 10.64
N GLU A 243 -20.32 2.68 10.31
CA GLU A 243 -20.15 3.51 9.12
C GLU A 243 -20.38 2.72 7.84
N TYR A 244 -20.08 1.42 7.84
CA TYR A 244 -20.27 0.51 6.72
C TYR A 244 -21.60 -0.24 6.75
N SER A 245 -22.54 0.18 7.58
CA SER A 245 -23.95 -0.27 7.49
C SER A 245 -24.60 0.19 6.19
N ASP A 246 -24.06 1.23 5.56
CA ASP A 246 -24.42 1.65 4.21
C ASP A 246 -23.81 0.69 3.17
N MET A 247 -24.69 -0.03 2.47
CA MET A 247 -24.30 -1.06 1.49
C MET A 247 -23.48 -0.47 0.32
N GLU A 248 -23.73 0.76 -0.11
CA GLU A 248 -22.98 1.39 -1.20
C GLU A 248 -21.56 1.74 -0.76
N LYS A 249 -21.39 2.26 0.45
CA LYS A 249 -20.06 2.53 1.04
C LYS A 249 -19.27 1.24 1.21
N ALA A 250 -19.89 0.21 1.79
CA ALA A 250 -19.26 -1.08 1.98
C ALA A 250 -18.81 -1.69 0.63
N ARG A 251 -19.67 -1.65 -0.39
CA ARG A 251 -19.35 -2.15 -1.74
C ARG A 251 -18.19 -1.39 -2.38
N SER A 252 -18.20 -0.06 -2.31
CA SER A 252 -17.14 0.79 -2.88
C SER A 252 -15.79 0.49 -2.24
N PHE A 253 -15.75 0.34 -0.91
CA PHE A 253 -14.52 -0.01 -0.21
C PHE A 253 -14.04 -1.42 -0.57
N LEU A 254 -14.90 -2.43 -0.60
CA LEU A 254 -14.53 -3.79 -1.00
C LEU A 254 -13.99 -3.83 -2.43
N SER A 255 -14.62 -3.11 -3.36
CA SER A 255 -14.14 -3.00 -4.75
C SER A 255 -12.74 -2.37 -4.83
N LEU A 256 -12.45 -1.39 -3.97
CA LEU A 256 -11.09 -0.83 -3.86
C LEU A 256 -10.10 -1.88 -3.37
N MET A 257 -10.46 -2.69 -2.36
CA MET A 257 -9.58 -3.75 -1.82
C MET A 257 -9.28 -4.86 -2.83
N GLU A 258 -10.15 -5.07 -3.80
CA GLU A 258 -9.93 -6.01 -4.91
C GLU A 258 -8.99 -5.43 -5.99
N THR A 259 -8.84 -4.10 -6.07
CA THR A 259 -8.02 -3.43 -7.08
C THR A 259 -6.59 -3.22 -6.55
N ARG A 260 -5.77 -4.26 -6.65
CA ARG A 260 -4.42 -4.32 -6.05
C ARG A 260 -3.49 -3.20 -6.53
N ASP A 261 -3.56 -2.82 -7.80
CA ASP A 261 -2.73 -1.75 -8.37
C ASP A 261 -3.01 -0.40 -7.73
N ARG A 262 -4.30 -0.07 -7.55
CA ARG A 262 -4.70 1.17 -6.89
C ARG A 262 -4.25 1.19 -5.42
N LEU A 263 -4.33 0.06 -4.72
CA LEU A 263 -3.82 -0.04 -3.35
C LEU A 263 -2.31 0.17 -3.29
N ALA A 264 -1.55 -0.43 -4.22
CA ALA A 264 -0.12 -0.23 -4.32
C ALA A 264 0.23 1.25 -4.51
N ASP A 265 -0.46 1.94 -5.41
CA ASP A 265 -0.25 3.37 -5.68
C ASP A 265 -0.55 4.24 -4.44
N ILE A 266 -1.65 3.95 -3.73
CA ILE A 266 -2.05 4.69 -2.52
C ILE A 266 -0.99 4.56 -1.42
N ILE A 267 -0.45 3.35 -1.22
CA ILE A 267 0.50 3.06 -0.15
C ILE A 267 1.91 3.51 -0.52
N SER A 268 2.29 3.42 -1.80
CA SER A 268 3.63 3.77 -2.28
C SER A 268 3.90 5.28 -2.32
N GLN A 269 2.89 6.13 -2.11
CA GLN A 269 3.07 7.57 -2.04
C GLN A 269 3.97 7.94 -0.86
N LYS A 270 5.19 8.36 -1.17
CA LYS A 270 6.26 8.64 -0.20
C LYS A 270 5.84 9.73 0.80
N GLY A 271 5.84 9.38 2.08
CA GLY A 271 5.93 10.34 3.19
C GLY A 271 7.39 10.46 3.62
N GLU A 272 7.78 11.62 4.13
CA GLU A 272 9.12 11.86 4.68
C GLU A 272 9.34 11.19 6.04
N MET A 273 8.28 10.69 6.67
CA MET A 273 8.31 10.06 8.01
C MET A 273 8.17 8.56 7.92
N ALA A 274 8.66 7.87 8.97
CA ALA A 274 8.57 6.40 9.11
C ALA A 274 7.13 5.87 9.05
N PHE A 275 6.15 6.68 9.37
CA PHE A 275 4.73 6.40 9.18
C PHE A 275 3.98 7.66 8.76
N THR A 276 2.88 7.49 8.04
CA THR A 276 2.00 8.57 7.59
C THR A 276 0.56 8.21 7.93
N VAL A 277 -0.16 9.12 8.58
CA VAL A 277 -1.60 9.00 8.82
C VAL A 277 -2.34 9.90 7.83
N ARG A 278 -3.29 9.33 7.10
CA ARG A 278 -4.18 10.07 6.20
C ARG A 278 -5.62 9.89 6.64
N ILE A 279 -6.36 10.97 6.67
CA ILE A 279 -7.72 11.01 7.19
C ILE A 279 -8.66 11.51 6.10
N GLY A 280 -9.66 10.70 5.75
CA GLY A 280 -10.70 11.06 4.82
C GLY A 280 -10.17 11.60 3.49
N PRO A 281 -10.48 12.85 3.13
CA PRO A 281 -10.07 13.46 1.86
C PRO A 281 -8.55 13.52 1.62
N GLU A 282 -7.74 13.44 2.68
CA GLU A 282 -6.27 13.43 2.56
C GLU A 282 -5.73 12.18 1.86
N THR A 283 -6.54 11.12 1.79
CA THR A 283 -6.19 9.90 1.06
C THR A 283 -6.12 10.13 -0.45
N GLY A 284 -6.83 11.13 -0.95
CA GLY A 284 -6.99 11.40 -2.39
C GLY A 284 -7.86 10.38 -3.11
N VAL A 285 -8.54 9.49 -2.37
CA VAL A 285 -9.33 8.37 -2.89
C VAL A 285 -10.76 8.53 -2.43
N PRO A 286 -11.73 8.74 -3.35
CA PRO A 286 -13.14 8.95 -2.98
C PRO A 286 -13.74 7.83 -2.13
N GLU A 287 -13.37 6.58 -2.41
CA GLU A 287 -13.83 5.39 -1.69
C GLU A 287 -13.31 5.32 -0.25
N MET A 288 -12.29 6.12 0.08
CA MET A 288 -11.69 6.23 1.42
C MET A 288 -11.98 7.57 2.10
N ALA A 289 -12.94 8.36 1.59
CA ALA A 289 -13.25 9.69 2.12
C ALA A 289 -13.71 9.67 3.59
N ASP A 290 -14.26 8.56 4.05
CA ASP A 290 -14.70 8.35 5.44
C ASP A 290 -13.70 7.48 6.23
N CYS A 291 -12.53 7.14 5.67
CA CYS A 291 -11.55 6.26 6.30
C CYS A 291 -10.41 7.03 6.96
N LEU A 292 -9.84 6.42 8.00
CA LEU A 292 -8.54 6.78 8.54
C LEU A 292 -7.54 5.70 8.11
N SER A 293 -6.47 6.07 7.43
CA SER A 293 -5.41 5.14 7.06
C SER A 293 -4.11 5.48 7.78
N LEU A 294 -3.47 4.46 8.33
CA LEU A 294 -2.12 4.51 8.87
C LEU A 294 -1.19 3.79 7.89
N ILE A 295 -0.27 4.51 7.27
CA ILE A 295 0.72 3.94 6.36
C ILE A 295 2.06 3.94 7.08
N HIS A 296 2.60 2.75 7.32
CA HIS A 296 3.94 2.56 7.87
C HIS A 296 4.88 2.10 6.77
N ILE A 297 5.95 2.85 6.52
CA ILE A 297 6.99 2.51 5.57
C ILE A 297 8.21 2.07 6.38
N SER A 298 8.48 0.76 6.43
CA SER A 298 9.72 0.25 6.99
C SER A 298 10.82 0.31 5.93
N GLU A 299 11.81 1.16 6.11
CA GLU A 299 13.03 1.04 5.33
C GLU A 299 13.76 -0.25 5.73
N PRO A 300 14.29 -1.04 4.76
CA PRO A 300 15.15 -2.17 5.08
C PRO A 300 16.41 -1.64 5.74
N THR A 301 16.42 -1.71 7.06
CA THR A 301 17.55 -1.68 8.00
C THR A 301 18.81 -0.92 7.58
N ARG A 302 19.00 0.26 8.13
CA ARG A 302 20.32 0.85 8.41
C ARG A 302 21.04 0.21 9.59
N HIS A 303 20.53 -0.86 10.19
CA HIS A 303 21.06 -1.43 11.45
C HIS A 303 21.48 -2.91 11.36
N ALA A 304 22.11 -3.30 10.24
CA ALA A 304 22.89 -4.55 10.20
C ALA A 304 24.39 -4.26 10.01
N GLN A 305 24.91 -3.25 10.72
CA GLN A 305 26.33 -3.07 10.94
C GLN A 305 26.54 -2.80 12.43
N ILE A 306 26.52 -3.87 13.22
CA ILE A 306 27.23 -3.91 14.50
C ILE A 306 27.80 -5.32 14.66
N SER A 307 29.13 -5.37 14.53
CA SER A 307 30.12 -6.34 15.00
C SER A 307 29.93 -7.78 14.58
#